data_4c4f9622cfb4fb5d8b272bf80f237db1
#
_entry.id   4c4f9622cfb4fb5d8b272bf80f237db1
#
_cell.length_a   1.000
_cell.length_b   1.000
_cell.length_c   1.000
_cell.angle_alpha   90.00
_cell.angle_beta   90.00
_cell.angle_gamma   90.00
#
_symmetry.space_group_name_H-M   'P 1'
#
loop_
_entity.id
_entity.type
_entity.pdbx_description
1 polymer ?
#
loop_
_entity_poly.entity_id
_entity_poly.type
_entity_poly.pdbx_seq_one_letter_code
_entity_poly.pdbx_strand_id
1 'polypeptide(L)'
;MRPFIQNWLLPPKICNGIESGKDLTYLYLKNDISLIKKNQTLKDRYCGKRCFIIGSAPSIKDIDILKLKKEHVFVMSTFYYHHQFNELSPEFHSNVKISDASTESEKLDWLSAIDKNVNSPYFFFDIKDKWIIDKYELFRNKNLYYIAASIIKRKFDISKITRFYRTNPLQALEIAIYMGFNPIYLHGIDLNEACINEYKHFFNSKLLPAKDPDIDQNDRSKRIQSTLFNAASLTYKEFEDIAIYANNKNIDIVNLNPKSMLQMFQIKNFTEIL
;
A
#
# COMPACT_ATOMS: atom_id res chain seq x y z
N MET A 1 25.18 -14.96 5.18
CA MET A 1 25.48 -15.72 3.94
C MET A 1 24.45 -15.50 2.80
N ARG A 2 23.13 -15.40 3.06
CA ARG A 2 22.10 -15.15 2.03
C ARG A 2 22.32 -13.91 1.13
N PRO A 3 22.61 -12.69 1.67
CA PRO A 3 22.78 -11.50 0.83
C PRO A 3 23.97 -11.57 -0.11
N PHE A 4 25.04 -12.25 0.29
CA PHE A 4 26.27 -12.35 -0.48
C PHE A 4 26.09 -13.24 -1.73
N ILE A 5 25.44 -14.39 -1.57
CA ILE A 5 25.18 -15.31 -2.69
C ILE A 5 24.20 -14.71 -3.70
N GLN A 6 23.16 -14.02 -3.22
CA GLN A 6 22.18 -13.36 -4.10
C GLN A 6 22.76 -12.21 -4.91
N ASN A 7 23.67 -11.44 -4.32
CA ASN A 7 24.21 -10.23 -5.00
C ASN A 7 25.40 -10.52 -5.92
N TRP A 8 26.09 -11.67 -5.75
CA TRP A 8 27.37 -11.93 -6.46
C TRP A 8 27.39 -13.19 -7.33
N LEU A 9 26.56 -14.19 -7.05
CA LEU A 9 26.64 -15.49 -7.72
C LEU A 9 25.45 -15.83 -8.64
N LEU A 10 24.31 -15.17 -8.49
CA LEU A 10 23.13 -15.46 -9.31
C LEU A 10 22.57 -14.19 -9.96
N PRO A 11 22.27 -14.21 -11.26
CA PRO A 11 21.57 -13.12 -11.91
C PRO A 11 20.25 -12.79 -11.22
N PRO A 12 19.85 -11.49 -11.11
CA PRO A 12 18.63 -11.08 -10.43
C PRO A 12 17.37 -11.79 -10.93
N LYS A 13 17.30 -12.16 -12.21
CA LYS A 13 16.18 -12.93 -12.78
C LYS A 13 16.05 -14.33 -12.19
N ILE A 14 17.18 -14.98 -11.90
CA ILE A 14 17.19 -16.31 -11.29
C ILE A 14 16.78 -16.24 -9.81
N CYS A 15 17.32 -15.27 -9.07
CA CYS A 15 16.92 -15.03 -7.69
C CYS A 15 15.43 -14.75 -7.57
N ASN A 16 14.90 -13.88 -8.42
CA ASN A 16 13.47 -13.57 -8.48
C ASN A 16 12.63 -14.81 -8.83
N GLY A 17 13.10 -15.66 -9.73
CA GLY A 17 12.43 -16.91 -10.08
C GLY A 17 12.34 -17.89 -8.89
N ILE A 18 13.41 -18.02 -8.12
CA ILE A 18 13.44 -18.87 -6.91
C ILE A 18 12.48 -18.32 -5.83
N GLU A 19 12.48 -17.01 -5.59
CA GLU A 19 11.58 -16.41 -4.60
C GLU A 19 10.11 -16.53 -5.00
N SER A 20 9.79 -16.31 -6.27
CA SER A 20 8.43 -16.51 -6.77
C SER A 20 7.98 -17.97 -6.69
N GLY A 21 8.87 -18.93 -6.90
CA GLY A 21 8.60 -20.34 -6.69
C GLY A 21 8.26 -20.65 -5.23
N LYS A 22 8.98 -20.04 -4.29
CA LYS A 22 8.67 -20.16 -2.84
C LYS A 22 7.32 -19.55 -2.48
N ASP A 23 6.98 -18.39 -3.02
CA ASP A 23 5.69 -17.75 -2.80
C ASP A 23 4.53 -18.62 -3.29
N LEU A 24 4.65 -19.22 -4.47
CA LEU A 24 3.69 -20.17 -5.00
C LEU A 24 3.57 -21.42 -4.11
N THR A 25 4.70 -22.02 -3.75
CA THR A 25 4.74 -23.21 -2.88
C THR A 25 4.10 -22.90 -1.52
N TYR A 26 4.38 -21.74 -0.93
CA TYR A 26 3.77 -21.29 0.32
C TYR A 26 2.24 -21.28 0.22
N LEU A 27 1.69 -20.65 -0.83
CA LEU A 27 0.23 -20.55 -1.03
C LEU A 27 -0.42 -21.93 -1.23
N TYR A 28 0.24 -22.82 -1.99
CA TYR A 28 -0.26 -24.18 -2.19
C TYR A 28 -0.23 -25.01 -0.89
N LEU A 29 0.87 -24.99 -0.16
CA LEU A 29 1.03 -25.74 1.10
C LEU A 29 0.07 -25.28 2.19
N LYS A 30 -0.27 -23.97 2.23
CA LYS A 30 -1.21 -23.39 3.20
C LYS A 30 -2.67 -23.47 2.75
N ASN A 31 -2.96 -23.96 1.55
CA ASN A 31 -4.30 -24.00 0.95
C ASN A 31 -4.97 -22.61 0.87
N ASP A 32 -4.18 -21.54 0.78
CA ASP A 32 -4.64 -20.14 0.84
C ASP A 32 -5.13 -19.60 -0.53
N ILE A 33 -5.07 -20.41 -1.59
CA ILE A 33 -5.49 -20.02 -2.95
C ILE A 33 -6.95 -19.59 -2.99
N SER A 34 -7.82 -20.24 -2.23
CA SER A 34 -9.24 -19.92 -2.13
C SER A 34 -9.47 -18.50 -1.61
N LEU A 35 -8.62 -18.03 -0.67
CA LEU A 35 -8.68 -16.68 -0.11
C LEU A 35 -8.34 -15.62 -1.15
N ILE A 36 -7.33 -15.91 -1.99
CA ILE A 36 -6.96 -15.00 -3.10
C ILE A 36 -8.06 -14.99 -4.17
N LYS A 37 -8.64 -16.14 -4.50
CA LYS A 37 -9.76 -16.25 -5.44
C LYS A 37 -11.00 -15.50 -4.98
N LYS A 38 -11.23 -15.34 -3.67
CA LYS A 38 -12.31 -14.51 -3.11
C LYS A 38 -12.32 -13.10 -3.71
N ASN A 39 -11.15 -12.55 -4.05
CA ASN A 39 -11.04 -11.22 -4.63
C ASN A 39 -11.77 -11.09 -5.98
N GLN A 40 -12.12 -12.21 -6.66
CA GLN A 40 -12.94 -12.18 -7.87
C GLN A 40 -14.32 -11.52 -7.65
N THR A 41 -14.83 -11.57 -6.43
CA THR A 41 -16.11 -10.91 -6.07
C THR A 41 -16.05 -9.38 -6.10
N LEU A 42 -14.84 -8.83 -6.12
CA LEU A 42 -14.59 -7.39 -6.16
C LEU A 42 -14.39 -6.88 -7.59
N LYS A 43 -14.15 -7.77 -8.56
CA LYS A 43 -13.82 -7.37 -9.93
C LYS A 43 -14.94 -6.52 -10.51
N ASP A 44 -14.57 -5.35 -11.04
CA ASP A 44 -15.45 -4.40 -11.72
C ASP A 44 -16.69 -3.99 -10.91
N ARG A 45 -16.70 -4.20 -9.60
CA ARG A 45 -17.85 -3.95 -8.70
C ARG A 45 -18.24 -2.47 -8.63
N TYR A 46 -17.28 -1.58 -8.88
CA TYR A 46 -17.46 -0.13 -8.79
C TYR A 46 -17.29 0.57 -10.15
N CYS A 47 -17.60 -0.12 -11.26
CA CYS A 47 -17.55 0.49 -12.59
C CYS A 47 -18.33 1.80 -12.65
N GLY A 48 -17.69 2.84 -13.20
CA GLY A 48 -18.27 4.18 -13.35
C GLY A 48 -18.38 4.97 -12.05
N LYS A 49 -17.80 4.47 -10.94
CA LYS A 49 -17.69 5.21 -9.69
C LYS A 49 -16.29 5.80 -9.54
N ARG A 50 -16.21 7.00 -8.95
CA ARG A 50 -14.93 7.59 -8.56
C ARG A 50 -14.50 7.12 -7.17
N CYS A 51 -13.20 7.14 -6.91
CA CYS A 51 -12.68 6.94 -5.55
C CYS A 51 -11.51 7.87 -5.26
N PHE A 52 -11.18 7.97 -3.96
CA PHE A 52 -10.08 8.76 -3.45
C PHE A 52 -9.13 7.85 -2.68
N ILE A 53 -7.85 7.87 -3.02
CA ILE A 53 -6.78 7.17 -2.31
C ILE A 53 -5.99 8.20 -1.52
N ILE A 54 -6.09 8.13 -0.21
CA ILE A 54 -5.54 9.14 0.70
C ILE A 54 -4.37 8.53 1.47
N GLY A 55 -3.18 9.04 1.16
CA GLY A 55 -1.93 8.68 1.84
C GLY A 55 -1.69 9.48 3.12
N SER A 56 -0.58 9.19 3.80
CA SER A 56 -0.21 9.78 5.09
C SER A 56 0.89 10.84 5.00
N ALA A 57 1.19 11.36 3.80
CA ALA A 57 2.18 12.42 3.63
C ALA A 57 1.71 13.76 4.22
N PRO A 58 2.64 14.69 4.53
CA PRO A 58 2.30 15.96 5.15
C PRO A 58 1.26 16.80 4.42
N SER A 59 1.18 16.70 3.09
CA SER A 59 0.22 17.45 2.27
C SER A 59 -1.25 17.18 2.61
N ILE A 60 -1.56 16.10 3.34
CA ILE A 60 -2.93 15.84 3.79
C ILE A 60 -3.47 16.92 4.72
N LYS A 61 -2.59 17.68 5.39
CA LYS A 61 -2.97 18.80 6.25
C LYS A 61 -3.50 20.00 5.47
N ASP A 62 -3.25 20.05 4.17
CA ASP A 62 -3.64 21.17 3.31
C ASP A 62 -5.11 21.06 2.85
N ILE A 63 -5.80 19.96 3.17
CA ILE A 63 -7.17 19.71 2.77
C ILE A 63 -8.08 19.37 3.95
N ASP A 64 -9.37 19.67 3.79
CA ASP A 64 -10.42 19.16 4.68
C ASP A 64 -10.91 17.81 4.16
N ILE A 65 -10.48 16.73 4.84
CA ILE A 65 -10.85 15.36 4.44
C ILE A 65 -12.33 15.04 4.64
N LEU A 66 -13.07 15.81 5.44
CA LEU A 66 -14.51 15.60 5.64
C LEU A 66 -15.34 15.89 4.38
N LYS A 67 -14.80 16.64 3.43
CA LYS A 67 -15.41 16.76 2.10
C LYS A 67 -15.54 15.42 1.38
N LEU A 68 -14.75 14.42 1.76
CA LEU A 68 -14.79 13.06 1.21
C LEU A 68 -15.80 12.13 1.89
N LYS A 69 -16.57 12.59 2.88
CA LYS A 69 -17.44 11.75 3.74
C LYS A 69 -18.50 10.92 2.94
N LYS A 70 -18.85 11.36 1.75
CA LYS A 70 -19.83 10.66 0.88
C LYS A 70 -19.17 9.96 -0.31
N GLU A 71 -17.85 9.92 -0.33
CA GLU A 71 -17.06 9.35 -1.41
C GLU A 71 -16.55 7.96 -1.06
N HIS A 72 -16.16 7.21 -2.07
CA HIS A 72 -15.42 5.97 -1.89
C HIS A 72 -13.97 6.29 -1.54
N VAL A 73 -13.55 6.04 -0.30
CA VAL A 73 -12.23 6.43 0.19
C VAL A 73 -11.41 5.23 0.60
N PHE A 74 -10.21 5.14 0.05
CA PHE A 74 -9.14 4.24 0.49
C PHE A 74 -8.21 5.00 1.43
N VAL A 75 -7.96 4.41 2.58
CA VAL A 75 -6.89 4.81 3.50
C VAL A 75 -5.96 3.63 3.75
N MET A 76 -4.82 3.89 4.37
CA MET A 76 -3.81 2.86 4.53
C MET A 76 -3.07 2.95 5.86
N SER A 77 -2.58 1.78 6.32
CA SER A 77 -1.69 1.67 7.46
C SER A 77 -2.22 2.45 8.68
N THR A 78 -1.47 3.42 9.15
CA THR A 78 -1.73 4.20 10.36
C THR A 78 -2.51 5.50 10.13
N PHE A 79 -3.25 5.61 9.03
CA PHE A 79 -4.06 6.80 8.73
C PHE A 79 -5.11 7.12 9.81
N TYR A 80 -5.47 6.15 10.63
CA TYR A 80 -6.38 6.35 11.78
C TYR A 80 -5.85 7.36 12.83
N TYR A 81 -4.61 7.80 12.75
CA TYR A 81 -4.11 8.92 13.55
C TYR A 81 -4.63 10.29 13.09
N HIS A 82 -5.31 10.36 11.95
CA HIS A 82 -5.92 11.62 11.53
C HIS A 82 -7.11 11.95 12.44
N HIS A 83 -7.14 13.17 12.99
CA HIS A 83 -8.15 13.60 13.96
C HIS A 83 -9.60 13.48 13.47
N GLN A 84 -9.83 13.60 12.17
CA GLN A 84 -11.14 13.44 11.53
C GLN A 84 -11.42 12.02 11.00
N PHE A 85 -10.56 11.05 11.29
CA PHE A 85 -10.65 9.69 10.73
C PHE A 85 -12.01 9.03 11.00
N ASN A 86 -12.47 9.05 12.26
CA ASN A 86 -13.72 8.42 12.64
C ASN A 86 -14.94 9.08 11.99
N GLU A 87 -14.88 10.40 11.77
CA GLU A 87 -15.95 11.14 11.11
C GLU A 87 -15.95 10.91 9.60
N LEU A 88 -14.79 10.78 8.97
CA LEU A 88 -14.62 10.41 7.56
C LEU A 88 -15.19 9.02 7.30
N SER A 89 -14.95 8.07 8.21
CA SER A 89 -15.39 6.67 8.11
C SER A 89 -15.06 6.02 6.76
N PRO A 90 -13.76 5.87 6.40
CA PRO A 90 -13.34 5.41 5.08
C PRO A 90 -13.81 3.97 4.82
N GLU A 91 -14.22 3.70 3.57
CA GLU A 91 -14.77 2.40 3.16
C GLU A 91 -13.69 1.31 3.05
N PHE A 92 -12.49 1.68 2.60
CA PHE A 92 -11.42 0.73 2.30
C PHE A 92 -10.16 1.02 3.11
N HIS A 93 -9.61 -0.02 3.73
CA HIS A 93 -8.32 0.05 4.40
C HIS A 93 -7.34 -0.95 3.78
N SER A 94 -6.19 -0.46 3.33
CA SER A 94 -5.14 -1.25 2.69
C SER A 94 -3.86 -1.25 3.52
N ASN A 95 -3.23 -2.42 3.66
CA ASN A 95 -1.95 -2.56 4.32
C ASN A 95 -1.07 -3.56 3.55
N VAL A 96 0.06 -3.09 3.03
CA VAL A 96 1.07 -3.97 2.44
C VAL A 96 1.72 -4.82 3.52
N LYS A 97 2.42 -5.88 3.11
CA LYS A 97 3.14 -6.75 4.02
C LYS A 97 3.97 -5.95 5.03
N ILE A 98 3.84 -6.29 6.31
CA ILE A 98 4.70 -5.76 7.36
C ILE A 98 6.12 -6.29 7.14
N SER A 99 7.12 -5.46 7.41
CA SER A 99 8.53 -5.77 7.18
C SER A 99 8.94 -7.13 7.76
N ASP A 100 9.73 -7.90 7.02
CA ASP A 100 10.32 -9.15 7.52
C ASP A 100 11.35 -8.91 8.65
N ALA A 101 11.86 -7.69 8.76
CA ALA A 101 12.76 -7.30 9.85
C ALA A 101 12.01 -7.09 11.18
N SER A 102 10.68 -6.91 11.15
CA SER A 102 9.87 -6.75 12.35
C SER A 102 9.71 -8.09 13.07
N THR A 103 9.81 -8.06 14.39
CA THR A 103 9.52 -9.20 15.27
C THR A 103 8.05 -9.57 15.25
N GLU A 104 7.70 -10.73 15.76
CA GLU A 104 6.30 -11.13 15.90
C GLU A 104 5.50 -10.16 16.78
N SER A 105 6.10 -9.70 17.91
CA SER A 105 5.46 -8.73 18.79
C SER A 105 5.18 -7.41 18.09
N GLU A 106 6.15 -6.87 17.33
CA GLU A 106 5.97 -5.63 16.58
C GLU A 106 4.88 -5.76 15.51
N LYS A 107 4.81 -6.90 14.83
CA LYS A 107 3.71 -7.17 13.88
C LYS A 107 2.35 -7.27 14.57
N LEU A 108 2.31 -7.91 15.73
CA LEU A 108 1.11 -8.01 16.54
C LEU A 108 0.63 -6.64 17.00
N ASP A 109 1.54 -5.81 17.52
CA ASP A 109 1.22 -4.45 17.98
C ASP A 109 0.65 -3.61 16.83
N TRP A 110 1.27 -3.70 15.64
CA TRP A 110 0.82 -2.99 14.45
C TRP A 110 -0.58 -3.40 14.01
N LEU A 111 -0.81 -4.71 13.85
CA LEU A 111 -2.10 -5.23 13.39
C LEU A 111 -3.21 -5.05 14.43
N SER A 112 -2.89 -5.23 15.72
CA SER A 112 -3.83 -4.98 16.82
C SER A 112 -4.27 -3.52 16.89
N ALA A 113 -3.34 -2.59 16.64
CA ALA A 113 -3.68 -1.17 16.59
C ALA A 113 -4.61 -0.84 15.42
N ILE A 114 -4.40 -1.43 14.24
CA ILE A 114 -5.33 -1.31 13.11
C ILE A 114 -6.69 -1.93 13.45
N ASP A 115 -6.71 -3.14 14.00
CA ASP A 115 -7.95 -3.83 14.37
C ASP A 115 -8.78 -3.02 15.34
N LYS A 116 -8.15 -2.42 16.35
CA LYS A 116 -8.79 -1.61 17.37
C LYS A 116 -9.34 -0.28 16.85
N ASN A 117 -8.58 0.40 15.98
CA ASN A 117 -8.85 1.80 15.63
C ASN A 117 -9.54 1.97 14.27
N VAL A 118 -9.57 0.94 13.42
CA VAL A 118 -10.15 1.01 12.08
C VAL A 118 -11.42 0.18 12.00
N ASN A 119 -12.50 0.81 11.54
CA ASN A 119 -13.80 0.15 11.32
C ASN A 119 -14.26 0.32 9.87
N SER A 120 -13.38 0.01 8.92
CA SER A 120 -13.72 0.02 7.50
C SER A 120 -14.49 -1.24 7.11
N PRO A 121 -15.45 -1.16 6.16
CA PRO A 121 -16.13 -2.34 5.62
C PRO A 121 -15.22 -3.33 4.89
N TYR A 122 -14.10 -2.88 4.32
CA TYR A 122 -13.19 -3.70 3.56
C TYR A 122 -11.75 -3.51 4.03
N PHE A 123 -11.09 -4.63 4.34
CA PHE A 123 -9.67 -4.67 4.71
C PHE A 123 -8.88 -5.49 3.69
N PHE A 124 -7.75 -4.96 3.25
CA PHE A 124 -6.82 -5.61 2.34
C PHE A 124 -5.46 -5.77 3.00
N PHE A 125 -5.02 -7.01 3.19
CA PHE A 125 -3.73 -7.37 3.78
C PHE A 125 -2.91 -8.24 2.83
N ASP A 126 -1.59 -8.20 2.96
CA ASP A 126 -0.75 -9.20 2.30
C ASP A 126 -1.01 -10.58 2.94
N ILE A 127 -1.10 -11.62 2.11
CA ILE A 127 -1.35 -13.00 2.58
C ILE A 127 -0.26 -13.50 3.54
N LYS A 128 0.94 -12.94 3.46
CA LYS A 128 2.06 -13.31 4.33
C LYS A 128 1.89 -12.84 5.78
N ASP A 129 0.96 -11.91 6.04
CA ASP A 129 0.62 -11.48 7.40
C ASP A 129 -0.56 -12.29 7.99
N LYS A 130 -1.22 -13.16 7.19
CA LYS A 130 -2.36 -13.98 7.61
C LYS A 130 -2.07 -14.82 8.85
N TRP A 131 -0.87 -15.41 8.93
CA TRP A 131 -0.52 -16.30 10.04
C TRP A 131 -0.60 -15.64 11.41
N ILE A 132 -0.29 -14.32 11.51
CA ILE A 132 -0.39 -13.58 12.76
C ILE A 132 -1.83 -13.14 13.02
N ILE A 133 -2.58 -12.76 11.98
CA ILE A 133 -4.00 -12.47 12.06
C ILE A 133 -4.76 -13.68 12.63
N ASP A 134 -4.50 -14.87 12.09
CA ASP A 134 -5.13 -16.11 12.55
C ASP A 134 -4.69 -16.49 13.97
N LYS A 135 -3.40 -16.43 14.27
CA LYS A 135 -2.84 -16.83 15.56
C LYS A 135 -3.39 -16.02 16.73
N TYR A 136 -3.63 -14.73 16.52
CA TYR A 136 -4.12 -13.81 17.54
C TYR A 136 -5.59 -13.43 17.35
N GLU A 137 -6.29 -14.09 16.42
CA GLU A 137 -7.72 -13.92 16.16
C GLU A 137 -8.13 -12.46 15.90
N LEU A 138 -7.27 -11.71 15.21
CA LEU A 138 -7.49 -10.31 14.87
C LEU A 138 -8.54 -10.17 13.76
N PHE A 139 -9.18 -9.02 13.69
CA PHE A 139 -10.19 -8.67 12.68
C PHE A 139 -11.39 -9.63 12.62
N ARG A 140 -11.77 -10.22 13.77
CA ARG A 140 -12.98 -11.03 13.87
C ARG A 140 -14.19 -10.21 13.40
N ASN A 141 -15.05 -10.80 12.58
CA ASN A 141 -16.25 -10.16 12.03
C ASN A 141 -15.98 -9.00 11.05
N LYS A 142 -14.74 -8.84 10.54
CA LYS A 142 -14.40 -7.88 9.50
C LYS A 142 -14.22 -8.57 8.16
N ASN A 143 -14.53 -7.87 7.05
CA ASN A 143 -14.33 -8.42 5.70
C ASN A 143 -12.87 -8.30 5.30
N LEU A 144 -12.14 -9.40 5.43
CA LEU A 144 -10.74 -9.48 5.02
C LEU A 144 -10.61 -9.98 3.58
N TYR A 145 -9.76 -9.32 2.83
CA TYR A 145 -9.30 -9.69 1.50
C TYR A 145 -7.77 -9.77 1.53
N TYR A 146 -7.25 -10.90 1.06
CA TYR A 146 -5.81 -11.11 1.05
C TYR A 146 -5.23 -10.92 -0.34
N ILE A 147 -4.10 -10.22 -0.42
CA ILE A 147 -3.35 -9.99 -1.65
C ILE A 147 -2.09 -10.85 -1.62
N ALA A 148 -1.88 -11.64 -2.65
CA ALA A 148 -0.65 -12.41 -2.82
C ALA A 148 0.31 -11.65 -3.75
N ALA A 149 1.29 -10.97 -3.16
CA ALA A 149 2.26 -10.20 -3.92
C ALA A 149 3.57 -10.97 -4.14
N SER A 150 4.16 -10.87 -5.34
CA SER A 150 5.43 -11.48 -5.71
C SER A 150 6.35 -10.50 -6.44
N ILE A 151 7.66 -10.68 -6.30
CA ILE A 151 8.69 -9.83 -6.93
C ILE A 151 8.64 -9.92 -8.46
N ILE A 152 8.15 -11.01 -9.03
CA ILE A 152 7.99 -11.13 -10.47
C ILE A 152 6.82 -10.26 -10.94
N LYS A 153 7.08 -9.37 -11.91
CA LYS A 153 6.04 -8.58 -12.57
C LYS A 153 4.94 -9.49 -13.12
N ARG A 154 3.73 -9.31 -12.64
CA ARG A 154 2.55 -10.03 -13.08
C ARG A 154 1.46 -9.05 -13.55
N LYS A 155 0.40 -9.60 -14.13
CA LYS A 155 -0.77 -8.80 -14.56
C LYS A 155 -1.46 -8.17 -13.35
N PHE A 156 -2.08 -7.03 -13.55
CA PHE A 156 -2.93 -6.36 -12.58
C PHE A 156 -4.21 -7.18 -12.32
N ASP A 157 -4.12 -8.15 -11.41
CA ASP A 157 -5.23 -9.06 -11.07
C ASP A 157 -5.04 -9.57 -9.64
N ILE A 158 -5.65 -8.90 -8.69
CA ILE A 158 -5.55 -9.23 -7.26
C ILE A 158 -6.23 -10.56 -6.88
N SER A 159 -6.97 -11.20 -7.79
CA SER A 159 -7.49 -12.56 -7.59
C SER A 159 -6.47 -13.65 -7.89
N LYS A 160 -5.26 -13.26 -8.23
CA LYS A 160 -4.10 -14.10 -8.51
C LYS A 160 -2.88 -13.58 -7.77
N ILE A 161 -1.73 -14.25 -7.95
CA ILE A 161 -0.47 -13.67 -7.50
C ILE A 161 -0.17 -12.47 -8.38
N THR A 162 -0.10 -11.31 -7.76
CA THR A 162 0.13 -10.03 -8.42
C THR A 162 1.56 -9.53 -8.19
N ARG A 163 1.85 -8.30 -8.57
CA ARG A 163 3.15 -7.67 -8.41
C ARG A 163 3.44 -7.35 -6.95
N PHE A 164 4.70 -7.28 -6.57
CA PHE A 164 5.12 -6.76 -5.27
C PHE A 164 4.84 -5.26 -5.20
N TYR A 165 4.41 -4.79 -4.03
CA TYR A 165 4.16 -3.38 -3.75
C TYR A 165 5.20 -2.86 -2.77
N ARG A 166 5.93 -1.82 -3.16
CA ARG A 166 6.88 -1.14 -2.28
C ARG A 166 6.19 -0.26 -1.25
N THR A 167 5.01 0.24 -1.59
CA THR A 167 4.26 1.18 -0.74
C THR A 167 2.77 0.87 -0.76
N ASN A 168 2.09 1.25 0.31
CA ASN A 168 0.63 1.09 0.44
C ASN A 168 -0.18 1.76 -0.70
N PRO A 169 0.17 2.99 -1.16
CA PRO A 169 -0.55 3.61 -2.27
C PRO A 169 -0.55 2.79 -3.56
N LEU A 170 0.54 2.09 -3.87
CA LEU A 170 0.62 1.21 -5.04
C LEU A 170 -0.36 0.04 -4.95
N GLN A 171 -0.48 -0.58 -3.77
CA GLN A 171 -1.45 -1.63 -3.53
C GLN A 171 -2.89 -1.10 -3.65
N ALA A 172 -3.18 0.03 -3.01
CA ALA A 172 -4.51 0.65 -3.05
C ALA A 172 -4.91 1.02 -4.49
N LEU A 173 -3.98 1.55 -5.29
CA LEU A 173 -4.21 1.85 -6.71
C LEU A 173 -4.58 0.60 -7.51
N GLU A 174 -3.84 -0.49 -7.36
CA GLU A 174 -4.15 -1.73 -8.09
C GLU A 174 -5.48 -2.31 -7.66
N ILE A 175 -5.82 -2.26 -6.36
CA ILE A 175 -7.12 -2.67 -5.85
C ILE A 175 -8.24 -1.81 -6.48
N ALA A 176 -8.09 -0.49 -6.46
CA ALA A 176 -9.08 0.43 -7.03
C ALA A 176 -9.29 0.20 -8.53
N ILE A 177 -8.21 0.03 -9.30
CA ILE A 177 -8.26 -0.32 -10.72
C ILE A 177 -9.00 -1.65 -10.93
N TYR A 178 -8.67 -2.70 -10.15
CA TYR A 178 -9.31 -4.01 -10.26
C TYR A 178 -10.80 -3.97 -9.94
N MET A 179 -11.20 -3.11 -8.98
CA MET A 179 -12.59 -2.91 -8.60
C MET A 179 -13.38 -2.06 -9.63
N GLY A 180 -12.71 -1.53 -10.65
CA GLY A 180 -13.34 -0.79 -11.75
C GLY A 180 -13.59 0.69 -11.48
N PHE A 181 -12.95 1.27 -10.46
CA PHE A 181 -13.07 2.71 -10.21
C PHE A 181 -12.46 3.53 -11.35
N ASN A 182 -13.20 4.54 -11.77
CA ASN A 182 -12.76 5.53 -12.75
C ASN A 182 -13.65 6.80 -12.66
N PRO A 183 -13.10 7.99 -12.39
CA PRO A 183 -11.69 8.29 -12.12
C PRO A 183 -11.22 7.90 -10.71
N ILE A 184 -9.87 7.80 -10.55
CA ILE A 184 -9.19 7.55 -9.27
C ILE A 184 -8.40 8.80 -8.89
N TYR A 185 -8.67 9.37 -7.72
CA TYR A 185 -8.01 10.57 -7.21
C TYR A 185 -7.00 10.22 -6.12
N LEU A 186 -5.81 10.84 -6.19
CA LEU A 186 -4.73 10.63 -5.23
C LEU A 186 -4.45 11.90 -4.44
N HIS A 187 -4.29 11.80 -3.10
CA HIS A 187 -3.79 12.89 -2.27
C HIS A 187 -3.01 12.34 -1.07
N GLY A 188 -2.11 13.16 -0.49
CA GLY A 188 -1.28 12.69 0.63
C GLY A 188 -0.24 11.65 0.23
N ILE A 189 0.20 11.64 -1.04
CA ILE A 189 1.23 10.76 -1.60
C ILE A 189 2.27 11.66 -2.26
N ASP A 190 3.23 12.14 -1.46
CA ASP A 190 4.15 13.21 -1.90
C ASP A 190 5.38 12.67 -2.62
N LEU A 191 5.87 11.48 -2.27
CA LEU A 191 7.06 10.79 -2.82
C LEU A 191 8.34 11.64 -2.84
N ASN A 192 8.48 12.55 -1.91
CA ASN A 192 9.63 13.44 -1.82
C ASN A 192 10.64 13.05 -0.72
N GLU A 193 10.46 11.89 -0.10
CA GLU A 193 11.25 11.45 1.06
C GLU A 193 12.75 11.35 0.78
N ALA A 194 13.13 11.00 -0.45
CA ALA A 194 14.54 10.94 -0.84
C ALA A 194 15.18 12.31 -0.99
N CYS A 195 14.38 13.36 -1.18
CA CYS A 195 14.81 14.74 -1.43
C CYS A 195 14.80 15.62 -0.18
N ILE A 196 14.27 15.12 0.94
CA ILE A 196 14.17 15.88 2.20
C ILE A 196 15.03 15.25 3.28
N ASN A 197 15.63 16.08 4.14
CA ASN A 197 16.51 15.60 5.20
C ASN A 197 15.77 14.82 6.30
N GLU A 198 14.49 15.11 6.50
CA GLU A 198 13.68 14.51 7.54
C GLU A 198 12.32 14.07 6.95
N TYR A 199 12.07 12.76 6.95
CA TYR A 199 10.76 12.24 6.56
C TYR A 199 9.73 12.51 7.65
N LYS A 200 8.59 13.05 7.24
CA LYS A 200 7.48 13.30 8.16
C LYS A 200 6.20 12.71 7.58
N HIS A 201 5.47 12.01 8.44
CA HIS A 201 4.04 11.79 8.23
C HIS A 201 3.26 13.03 8.69
N PHE A 202 1.96 13.08 8.38
CA PHE A 202 1.10 14.14 8.94
C PHE A 202 0.96 14.02 10.47
N PHE A 203 1.25 12.86 11.05
CA PHE A 203 1.22 12.57 12.49
C PHE A 203 2.64 12.41 13.06
N ASN A 204 2.73 12.43 14.38
CA ASN A 204 4.01 12.21 15.07
C ASN A 204 4.39 10.72 15.04
N SER A 205 5.54 10.38 14.46
CA SER A 205 6.04 9.00 14.37
C SER A 205 6.23 8.28 15.72
N LYS A 206 6.33 9.03 16.83
CA LYS A 206 6.36 8.45 18.19
C LYS A 206 5.05 7.75 18.58
N LEU A 207 3.97 8.01 17.85
CA LEU A 207 2.67 7.35 18.04
C LEU A 207 2.58 5.98 17.36
N LEU A 208 3.56 5.60 16.53
CA LEU A 208 3.54 4.30 15.86
C LEU A 208 3.46 3.15 16.87
N PRO A 209 2.63 2.13 16.60
CA PRO A 209 2.40 1.01 17.53
C PRO A 209 3.66 0.20 17.82
N ALA A 210 4.58 0.15 16.84
CA ALA A 210 5.87 -0.50 16.95
C ALA A 210 6.94 0.33 16.26
N LYS A 211 8.20 0.08 16.56
CA LYS A 211 9.30 0.67 15.81
C LYS A 211 9.21 0.16 14.37
N ASP A 212 8.94 1.07 13.44
CA ASP A 212 9.08 0.76 12.04
C ASP A 212 10.58 0.83 11.70
N PRO A 213 11.23 -0.28 11.36
CA PRO A 213 12.64 -0.29 11.02
C PRO A 213 12.96 0.60 9.82
N ASP A 214 11.93 0.90 8.99
CA ASP A 214 12.05 1.81 7.87
C ASP A 214 11.86 3.28 8.27
N ILE A 215 11.30 3.56 9.44
CA ILE A 215 10.97 4.91 9.94
C ILE A 215 11.79 5.28 11.20
N ASP A 216 12.63 4.41 11.74
CA ASP A 216 13.47 4.78 12.89
C ASP A 216 14.38 5.97 12.52
N GLN A 217 13.96 7.16 12.99
CA GLN A 217 14.58 8.44 12.66
C GLN A 217 16.04 8.49 13.14
N ASN A 218 16.40 7.74 14.17
CA ASN A 218 17.78 7.64 14.63
C ASN A 218 18.67 6.81 13.68
N ASP A 219 18.06 5.96 12.86
CA ASP A 219 18.80 5.11 11.92
C ASP A 219 18.84 5.70 10.49
N ARG A 220 18.01 6.69 10.17
CA ARG A 220 18.08 7.39 8.86
C ARG A 220 19.40 8.10 8.63
N SER A 221 20.03 8.63 9.70
CA SER A 221 21.38 9.20 9.60
C SER A 221 22.44 8.19 9.16
N LYS A 222 22.15 6.88 9.30
CA LYS A 222 23.01 5.78 8.89
C LYS A 222 22.65 5.21 7.51
N ARG A 223 21.49 5.56 6.94
CA ARG A 223 21.15 5.12 5.59
C ARG A 223 22.00 5.85 4.58
N ILE A 224 22.68 5.08 3.74
CA ILE A 224 23.43 5.62 2.62
C ILE A 224 22.44 6.31 1.68
N GLN A 225 22.64 7.61 1.40
CA GLN A 225 21.75 8.42 0.57
C GLN A 225 21.44 7.75 -0.79
N SER A 226 22.43 7.08 -1.38
CA SER A 226 22.25 6.32 -2.62
C SER A 226 21.20 5.21 -2.51
N THR A 227 21.07 4.57 -1.35
CA THR A 227 20.04 3.54 -1.10
C THR A 227 18.64 4.15 -1.09
N LEU A 228 18.49 5.34 -0.48
CA LEU A 228 17.21 6.07 -0.48
C LEU A 228 16.79 6.48 -1.89
N PHE A 229 17.72 7.03 -2.66
CA PHE A 229 17.45 7.40 -4.06
C PHE A 229 17.13 6.19 -4.94
N ASN A 230 17.82 5.07 -4.73
CA ASN A 230 17.51 3.83 -5.47
C ASN A 230 16.10 3.30 -5.12
N ALA A 231 15.74 3.27 -3.83
CA ALA A 231 14.41 2.87 -3.39
C ALA A 231 13.33 3.79 -3.97
N ALA A 232 13.54 5.11 -3.94
CA ALA A 232 12.63 6.09 -4.51
C ALA A 232 12.48 5.90 -6.02
N SER A 233 13.59 5.72 -6.75
CA SER A 233 13.60 5.46 -8.20
C SER A 233 12.77 4.23 -8.56
N LEU A 234 12.93 3.12 -7.80
CA LEU A 234 12.16 1.90 -8.04
C LEU A 234 10.67 2.10 -7.75
N THR A 235 10.33 2.82 -6.69
CA THR A 235 8.94 3.15 -6.35
C THR A 235 8.31 4.03 -7.43
N TYR A 236 9.04 5.03 -7.90
CA TYR A 236 8.60 5.92 -8.97
C TYR A 236 8.29 5.15 -10.24
N LYS A 237 9.20 4.23 -10.62
CA LYS A 237 9.01 3.35 -11.78
C LYS A 237 7.77 2.47 -11.66
N GLU A 238 7.43 2.03 -10.45
CA GLU A 238 6.19 1.26 -10.24
C GLU A 238 4.93 2.11 -10.47
N PHE A 239 4.95 3.39 -10.13
CA PHE A 239 3.86 4.31 -10.45
C PHE A 239 3.79 4.60 -11.96
N GLU A 240 4.92 4.74 -12.64
CA GLU A 240 4.95 4.87 -14.10
C GLU A 240 4.36 3.63 -14.80
N ASP A 241 4.70 2.43 -14.34
CA ASP A 241 4.11 1.18 -14.86
C ASP A 241 2.57 1.16 -14.70
N ILE A 242 2.06 1.68 -13.56
CA ILE A 242 0.61 1.82 -13.34
C ILE A 242 0.00 2.87 -14.27
N ALA A 243 0.67 4.01 -14.44
CA ALA A 243 0.19 5.07 -15.33
C ALA A 243 0.06 4.57 -16.78
N ILE A 244 1.08 3.85 -17.27
CA ILE A 244 1.04 3.23 -18.61
C ILE A 244 -0.13 2.23 -18.70
N TYR A 245 -0.32 1.39 -17.68
CA TYR A 245 -1.42 0.43 -17.66
C TYR A 245 -2.79 1.13 -17.67
N ALA A 246 -2.96 2.16 -16.83
CA ALA A 246 -4.19 2.92 -16.72
C ALA A 246 -4.55 3.63 -18.05
N ASN A 247 -3.57 4.29 -18.67
CA ASN A 247 -3.74 4.93 -19.98
C ASN A 247 -4.19 3.93 -21.05
N ASN A 248 -3.58 2.73 -21.09
CA ASN A 248 -3.95 1.68 -22.05
C ASN A 248 -5.38 1.11 -21.80
N LYS A 249 -5.96 1.38 -20.64
CA LYS A 249 -7.30 0.94 -20.23
C LYS A 249 -8.32 2.07 -20.16
N ASN A 250 -7.94 3.28 -20.53
CA ASN A 250 -8.76 4.49 -20.41
C ASN A 250 -9.26 4.71 -18.96
N ILE A 251 -8.36 4.52 -18.00
CA ILE A 251 -8.61 4.78 -16.59
C ILE A 251 -7.93 6.09 -16.22
N ASP A 252 -8.70 7.05 -15.75
CA ASP A 252 -8.20 8.35 -15.32
C ASP A 252 -7.66 8.26 -13.89
N ILE A 253 -6.37 8.51 -13.72
CA ILE A 253 -5.74 8.69 -12.41
C ILE A 253 -5.30 10.14 -12.31
N VAL A 254 -5.77 10.83 -11.26
CA VAL A 254 -5.54 12.28 -11.06
C VAL A 254 -4.88 12.50 -9.71
N ASN A 255 -3.72 13.15 -9.72
CA ASN A 255 -3.03 13.59 -8.51
C ASN A 255 -3.58 14.96 -8.07
N LEU A 256 -4.15 15.03 -6.86
CA LEU A 256 -4.74 16.25 -6.31
C LEU A 256 -3.75 17.10 -5.47
N ASN A 257 -2.46 16.75 -5.49
CA ASN A 257 -1.41 17.53 -4.86
C ASN A 257 -0.39 18.03 -5.90
N PRO A 258 -0.48 19.31 -6.34
CA PRO A 258 0.48 19.87 -7.31
C PRO A 258 1.93 19.87 -6.84
N LYS A 259 2.18 19.75 -5.52
CA LYS A 259 3.54 19.71 -4.93
C LYS A 259 4.12 18.28 -4.85
N SER A 260 3.34 17.25 -5.19
CA SER A 260 3.78 15.87 -5.18
C SER A 260 4.76 15.58 -6.31
N MET A 261 5.66 14.63 -6.09
CA MET A 261 6.57 14.12 -7.12
C MET A 261 5.89 13.19 -8.14
N LEU A 262 4.61 12.83 -7.95
CA LEU A 262 3.84 11.99 -8.86
C LEU A 262 3.39 12.75 -10.11
N GLN A 263 4.36 13.12 -10.97
CA GLN A 263 4.15 13.93 -12.16
C GLN A 263 3.63 13.12 -13.37
N MET A 264 3.60 11.78 -13.31
CA MET A 264 3.13 10.91 -14.38
C MET A 264 1.59 10.88 -14.50
N PHE A 265 0.87 11.39 -13.51
CA PHE A 265 -0.58 11.52 -13.53
C PHE A 265 -1.02 12.95 -13.82
N GLN A 266 -2.24 13.13 -14.34
CA GLN A 266 -2.83 14.46 -14.46
C GLN A 266 -2.87 15.14 -13.09
N ILE A 267 -2.48 16.40 -13.02
CA ILE A 267 -2.48 17.18 -11.80
C ILE A 267 -3.69 18.12 -11.79
N LYS A 268 -4.42 18.14 -10.68
CA LYS A 268 -5.50 19.10 -10.38
C LYS A 268 -5.42 19.53 -8.93
N ASN A 269 -6.06 20.64 -8.58
CA ASN A 269 -6.24 21.02 -7.20
C ASN A 269 -7.41 20.23 -6.58
N PHE A 270 -7.31 19.94 -5.29
CA PHE A 270 -8.37 19.26 -4.53
C PHE A 270 -9.72 20.02 -4.64
N THR A 271 -9.68 21.36 -4.58
CA THR A 271 -10.85 22.24 -4.67
C THR A 271 -11.50 22.31 -6.05
N GLU A 272 -10.85 21.77 -7.09
CA GLU A 272 -11.46 21.70 -8.43
C GLU A 272 -12.38 20.47 -8.58
N ILE A 273 -12.26 19.52 -7.64
CA ILE A 273 -12.98 18.25 -7.69
C ILE A 273 -14.11 18.20 -6.66
N LEU A 274 -13.97 18.94 -5.53
CA LEU A 274 -14.90 18.94 -4.39
C LEU A 274 -15.34 20.33 -3.95
#